data_82f1870a95681c1f509295c80a7d9c75
#
_entry.id   82f1870a95681c1f509295c80a7d9c75
#
_cell.length_a   1.000
_cell.length_b   1.000
_cell.length_c   1.000
_cell.angle_alpha   90.00
_cell.angle_beta   90.00
_cell.angle_gamma   90.00
#
_symmetry.space_group_name_H-M   'P 1'
#
loop_
_entity.id
_entity.type
_entity.pdbx_description
1 polymer ?
#
loop_
_entity_poly.entity_id
_entity_poly.type
_entity_poly.pdbx_seq_one_letter_code
_entity_poly.pdbx_strand_id
1 'polypeptide(L)'
;MNESRERSDPSHRIVSRRNFLKESSLVAGSALASAIPVVGQEQRALADPKLIDRENRLAGARDWQLTRVRLDHRNGFRSPRIEGFCSRQSVEAGDSLDLMVSTDPEEPFVIEIFRTGYYGGRGARLMKTLGPFKGRKQAMPPIGAKNLRECRWEPTTTIRIPGDWPSGVYLGRLSLVPDSVSKGAWQSYVIFIVRDERPADILFQCSDNTWQAYNRWPDNYSVYTHPKGNQGPWADVSFDRPYGKYAQIYENPQSVGSGEWLCFEFPFAYWLEKHGYDVSYCSNSDMITPERALRCKTFLSVGHDEYWDIRQYETALKLRESGVNLMFFSGNSVCWVSPFRKSSSGVEKRILFRGGPYGGEYQWAELRERLNGPFPHRGPDEGYLIGARNVEPVNGGGDWIVDQPDHWMFQDTDLKKGDRIPGLIGWEYHGDPPSDMTGLEIVAKGTALQGGDNPQQWAATIYPGPQGNFVFNASTIFWCQGLSHPPGHMLPWSHWSRPHGPDERVQQMTHNLLRRSIQ
;
A
#
# COMPACT_ATOMS: atom_id res chain seq x y z
N MET A 1 -64.88 8.99 26.18
CA MET A 1 -64.91 10.40 25.78
C MET A 1 -63.86 10.51 24.73
N ASN A 2 -64.23 10.30 23.45
CA ASN A 2 -64.66 11.24 22.41
C ASN A 2 -63.61 12.36 22.27
N GLU A 3 -63.08 12.68 21.15
CA GLU A 3 -63.48 12.70 19.72
C GLU A 3 -62.18 12.83 18.88
N SER A 4 -61.99 12.17 17.83
CA SER A 4 -62.44 12.22 16.45
C SER A 4 -61.74 13.24 15.53
N ARG A 5 -61.19 12.72 14.40
CA ARG A 5 -61.07 13.30 13.04
C ARG A 5 -60.05 14.40 12.81
N GLU A 6 -59.23 14.42 11.76
CA GLU A 6 -59.58 14.21 10.30
C GLU A 6 -58.34 13.93 9.47
N ARG A 7 -58.61 13.22 8.36
CA ARG A 7 -57.67 12.91 7.24
C ARG A 7 -57.52 14.11 6.33
N SER A 8 -56.35 14.30 5.73
CA SER A 8 -56.26 14.79 4.34
C SER A 8 -54.98 14.25 3.67
N ASP A 9 -55.16 13.45 2.67
CA ASP A 9 -54.19 13.04 1.65
C ASP A 9 -54.13 14.12 0.56
N PRO A 10 -52.97 14.41 -0.03
CA PRO A 10 -52.93 14.59 -1.47
C PRO A 10 -51.78 13.88 -2.19
N SER A 11 -52.14 12.87 -2.94
CA SER A 11 -51.69 12.50 -4.28
C SER A 11 -50.31 12.95 -4.75
N HIS A 12 -49.42 11.98 -4.88
CA HIS A 12 -48.21 12.01 -5.69
C HIS A 12 -48.50 12.17 -7.18
N ARG A 13 -47.89 13.15 -7.83
CA ARG A 13 -47.65 13.19 -9.25
C ARG A 13 -46.20 12.72 -9.56
N ILE A 14 -46.14 11.56 -10.17
CA ILE A 14 -44.94 11.03 -10.84
C ILE A 14 -44.73 11.85 -12.11
N VAL A 15 -43.60 12.53 -12.24
CA VAL A 15 -43.15 13.15 -13.51
C VAL A 15 -42.09 12.26 -14.12
N SER A 16 -42.49 11.66 -15.27
CA SER A 16 -41.66 10.80 -16.12
C SER A 16 -40.56 11.60 -16.80
N ARG A 17 -39.35 11.09 -16.74
CA ARG A 17 -38.17 11.53 -17.54
C ARG A 17 -38.32 11.03 -18.98
N ARG A 18 -39.03 11.78 -19.84
CA ARG A 18 -38.91 11.71 -21.30
C ARG A 18 -39.50 12.99 -21.88
N ASN A 19 -38.62 13.92 -22.30
CA ASN A 19 -38.80 14.91 -23.35
C ASN A 19 -37.91 16.14 -23.08
N PHE A 20 -36.65 16.04 -23.50
CA PHE A 20 -35.84 17.23 -23.73
C PHE A 20 -34.89 16.95 -24.91
N LEU A 21 -35.46 16.87 -26.09
CA LEU A 21 -34.76 16.96 -27.38
C LEU A 21 -35.76 17.37 -28.42
N LYS A 22 -35.78 18.66 -28.75
CA LYS A 22 -36.07 19.23 -30.07
C LYS A 22 -36.36 20.73 -29.92
N GLU A 23 -35.54 21.44 -30.57
CA GLU A 23 -35.67 22.74 -31.20
C GLU A 23 -34.48 23.68 -30.90
N SER A 24 -33.63 23.83 -31.87
CA SER A 24 -32.85 25.05 -32.06
C SER A 24 -32.49 25.20 -33.52
N SER A 25 -33.16 26.13 -34.12
CA SER A 25 -33.02 26.55 -35.51
C SER A 25 -31.80 27.50 -35.66
N LEU A 26 -31.20 27.42 -36.84
CA LEU A 26 -30.10 28.24 -37.35
C LEU A 26 -30.24 29.76 -37.12
N VAL A 27 -29.14 30.36 -36.69
CA VAL A 27 -28.79 31.76 -37.06
C VAL A 27 -27.31 31.78 -37.45
N ALA A 28 -27.05 32.14 -38.69
CA ALA A 28 -25.72 32.41 -39.23
C ALA A 28 -25.27 33.81 -38.79
N GLY A 29 -24.13 33.88 -38.15
CA GLY A 29 -23.45 35.12 -37.80
C GLY A 29 -21.95 34.97 -37.92
N SER A 30 -21.35 35.65 -38.89
CA SER A 30 -19.93 35.75 -39.13
C SER A 30 -19.22 36.35 -37.90
N ALA A 31 -18.26 35.62 -37.32
CA ALA A 31 -17.38 36.11 -36.29
C ALA A 31 -15.91 35.80 -36.62
N LEU A 32 -15.14 36.87 -36.52
CA LEU A 32 -13.69 36.90 -36.65
C LEU A 32 -13.00 35.78 -35.81
N ALA A 33 -12.14 35.05 -36.46
CA ALA A 33 -11.27 34.06 -35.82
C ALA A 33 -10.18 34.79 -35.02
N SER A 34 -10.39 34.91 -33.72
CA SER A 34 -9.29 35.10 -32.78
C SER A 34 -8.76 33.71 -32.42
N ALA A 35 -7.53 33.43 -32.83
CA ALA A 35 -6.82 32.19 -32.48
C ALA A 35 -6.62 32.14 -30.96
N ILE A 36 -7.43 31.30 -30.28
CA ILE A 36 -7.14 30.84 -28.93
C ILE A 36 -6.01 29.81 -29.07
N PRO A 37 -4.88 29.95 -28.35
CA PRO A 37 -3.87 28.90 -28.37
C PRO A 37 -4.50 27.64 -27.81
N VAL A 38 -4.53 26.59 -28.60
CA VAL A 38 -4.84 25.22 -28.15
C VAL A 38 -3.76 24.84 -27.14
N VAL A 39 -4.09 24.96 -25.86
CA VAL A 39 -3.29 24.44 -24.77
C VAL A 39 -3.27 22.95 -24.94
N GLY A 40 -2.07 22.44 -25.13
CA GLY A 40 -1.56 21.10 -25.10
C GLY A 40 -2.56 19.94 -25.18
N GLN A 41 -2.55 19.23 -26.29
CA GLN A 41 -2.86 17.81 -26.26
C GLN A 41 -1.94 17.18 -25.21
N GLU A 42 -2.53 16.69 -24.09
CA GLU A 42 -1.86 15.80 -23.18
C GLU A 42 -1.32 14.64 -24.02
N GLN A 43 -0.01 14.58 -24.17
CA GLN A 43 0.64 13.41 -24.74
C GLN A 43 0.31 12.25 -23.79
N ARG A 44 -0.65 11.41 -24.17
CA ARG A 44 -0.88 10.13 -23.50
C ARG A 44 0.47 9.41 -23.44
N ALA A 45 0.95 9.12 -22.25
CA ALA A 45 2.15 8.35 -22.06
C ALA A 45 2.01 7.05 -22.85
N LEU A 46 2.95 6.79 -23.77
CA LEU A 46 2.95 5.59 -24.58
C LEU A 46 3.42 4.41 -23.72
N ALA A 47 2.89 3.23 -24.02
CA ALA A 47 3.41 1.99 -23.44
C ALA A 47 4.90 1.85 -23.75
N ASP A 48 5.68 1.51 -22.74
CA ASP A 48 7.12 1.25 -22.89
C ASP A 48 7.50 -0.03 -22.12
N PRO A 49 7.23 -1.21 -22.71
CA PRO A 49 7.45 -2.50 -22.05
C PRO A 49 8.92 -2.81 -21.75
N LYS A 50 9.84 -1.99 -22.26
CA LYS A 50 11.29 -2.13 -22.00
C LYS A 50 11.81 -1.11 -20.99
N LEU A 51 10.94 -0.31 -20.38
CA LEU A 51 11.35 0.72 -19.42
C LEU A 51 12.15 0.11 -18.25
N ILE A 52 11.60 -0.92 -17.63
CA ILE A 52 12.22 -1.60 -16.49
C ILE A 52 13.54 -2.28 -16.89
N ASP A 53 13.60 -2.93 -18.05
CA ASP A 53 14.83 -3.52 -18.57
C ASP A 53 15.93 -2.48 -18.78
N ARG A 54 15.58 -1.31 -19.35
CA ARG A 54 16.56 -0.22 -19.53
C ARG A 54 17.01 0.35 -18.21
N GLU A 55 16.07 0.59 -17.29
CA GLU A 55 16.37 1.11 -15.96
C GLU A 55 17.31 0.17 -15.21
N ASN A 56 17.05 -1.13 -15.24
CA ASN A 56 17.87 -2.12 -14.54
C ASN A 56 19.27 -2.34 -15.13
N ARG A 57 19.56 -1.82 -16.32
CA ARG A 57 20.93 -1.80 -16.91
C ARG A 57 21.77 -0.63 -16.40
N LEU A 58 21.16 0.34 -15.76
CA LEU A 58 21.88 1.47 -15.16
C LEU A 58 22.63 1.03 -13.91
N ALA A 59 23.71 1.77 -13.59
CA ALA A 59 24.54 1.43 -12.45
C ALA A 59 23.79 1.57 -11.13
N GLY A 60 23.68 0.48 -10.38
CA GLY A 60 23.12 0.46 -9.03
C GLY A 60 24.11 0.99 -7.99
N ALA A 61 23.57 1.52 -6.89
CA ALA A 61 24.32 1.97 -5.73
C ALA A 61 24.73 0.79 -4.83
N ARG A 62 25.92 0.84 -4.23
CA ARG A 62 26.39 -0.19 -3.30
C ARG A 62 26.01 0.10 -1.85
N ASP A 63 25.79 1.34 -1.51
CA ASP A 63 25.70 1.86 -0.15
C ASP A 63 24.41 2.64 0.11
N TRP A 64 23.29 2.21 -0.48
CA TRP A 64 22.00 2.87 -0.31
C TRP A 64 21.34 2.61 1.06
N GLN A 65 21.78 1.55 1.75
CA GLN A 65 21.20 1.11 3.01
C GLN A 65 21.65 1.98 4.19
N LEU A 66 20.88 1.93 5.28
CA LEU A 66 21.26 2.56 6.53
C LEU A 66 22.36 1.75 7.21
N THR A 67 23.43 2.41 7.61
CA THR A 67 24.57 1.81 8.31
C THR A 67 24.72 2.31 9.75
N ARG A 68 24.01 3.37 10.11
CA ARG A 68 24.06 3.99 11.44
C ARG A 68 22.68 4.36 11.92
N VAL A 69 22.01 3.40 12.54
CA VAL A 69 20.68 3.53 13.12
C VAL A 69 20.67 3.06 14.57
N ARG A 70 19.73 3.59 15.33
CA ARG A 70 19.47 3.13 16.68
C ARG A 70 18.18 2.31 16.67
N LEU A 71 18.30 1.02 16.93
CA LEU A 71 17.19 0.06 16.85
C LEU A 71 16.55 -0.25 18.19
N ASP A 72 17.19 0.16 19.30
CA ASP A 72 16.69 -0.11 20.64
C ASP A 72 15.29 0.50 20.86
N HIS A 73 14.28 -0.36 20.96
CA HIS A 73 12.87 0.02 21.16
C HIS A 73 12.60 0.59 22.55
N ARG A 74 13.42 0.31 23.56
CA ARG A 74 13.27 0.82 24.92
C ARG A 74 13.47 2.34 25.00
N ASN A 75 14.12 2.92 24.00
CA ASN A 75 14.32 4.37 23.86
C ASN A 75 13.27 5.04 22.95
N GLY A 76 12.03 4.53 22.93
CA GLY A 76 10.91 5.08 22.17
C GLY A 76 10.97 4.76 20.67
N PHE A 77 10.09 5.39 19.91
CA PHE A 77 9.80 5.04 18.51
C PHE A 77 10.44 6.00 17.51
N ARG A 78 11.03 7.10 17.95
CA ARG A 78 11.64 8.13 17.12
C ARG A 78 13.09 7.83 16.76
N SER A 79 13.55 8.46 15.67
CA SER A 79 14.96 8.64 15.32
C SER A 79 15.36 10.11 15.50
N PRO A 80 15.39 10.63 16.74
CA PRO A 80 15.39 12.08 17.01
C PRO A 80 16.64 12.79 16.48
N ARG A 81 17.76 12.06 16.29
CA ARG A 81 18.98 12.65 15.74
C ARG A 81 18.77 13.15 14.32
N ILE A 82 18.00 12.41 13.51
CA ILE A 82 17.53 12.81 12.20
C ILE A 82 16.31 11.98 11.81
N GLU A 83 15.23 12.63 11.45
CA GLU A 83 14.00 12.02 10.98
C GLU A 83 13.25 12.98 10.05
N GLY A 84 12.36 12.46 9.20
CA GLY A 84 11.62 13.28 8.26
C GLY A 84 10.43 12.58 7.66
N PHE A 85 9.68 13.32 6.85
CA PHE A 85 8.56 12.81 6.06
C PHE A 85 8.36 13.65 4.80
N CYS A 86 7.51 13.16 3.89
CA CYS A 86 7.19 13.80 2.63
C CYS A 86 5.78 14.42 2.68
N SER A 87 5.56 15.53 1.98
CA SER A 87 4.27 16.21 1.91
C SER A 87 3.19 15.39 1.17
N ARG A 88 3.58 14.34 0.45
CA ARG A 88 2.69 13.43 -0.28
C ARG A 88 3.22 12.00 -0.20
N GLN A 89 2.33 11.01 -0.24
CA GLN A 89 2.68 9.58 -0.31
C GLN A 89 3.17 9.22 -1.71
N SER A 90 2.52 9.78 -2.73
CA SER A 90 2.84 9.56 -4.14
C SER A 90 2.80 10.86 -4.94
N VAL A 91 3.62 10.92 -5.98
CA VAL A 91 3.79 12.07 -6.89
C VAL A 91 3.97 11.59 -8.32
N GLU A 92 3.70 12.45 -9.27
CA GLU A 92 4.01 12.22 -10.69
C GLU A 92 5.28 12.96 -11.12
N ALA A 93 5.86 12.53 -12.22
CA ALA A 93 6.92 13.29 -12.88
C ALA A 93 6.42 14.71 -13.20
N GLY A 94 7.23 15.72 -12.86
CA GLY A 94 6.87 17.13 -12.98
C GLY A 94 6.20 17.74 -11.74
N ASP A 95 5.67 16.93 -10.82
CA ASP A 95 5.16 17.38 -9.53
C ASP A 95 6.26 17.88 -8.60
N SER A 96 5.84 18.66 -7.61
CA SER A 96 6.70 19.08 -6.50
C SER A 96 6.40 18.27 -5.24
N LEU A 97 7.45 17.90 -4.53
CA LEU A 97 7.41 17.17 -3.26
C LEU A 97 8.24 17.90 -2.22
N ASP A 98 7.63 18.29 -1.12
CA ASP A 98 8.35 18.86 0.01
C ASP A 98 8.89 17.76 0.92
N LEU A 99 10.12 17.93 1.35
CA LEU A 99 10.78 17.10 2.36
C LEU A 99 10.91 17.90 3.64
N MET A 100 10.29 17.42 4.70
CA MET A 100 10.37 17.96 6.04
C MET A 100 11.32 17.11 6.86
N VAL A 101 12.42 17.72 7.35
CA VAL A 101 13.45 17.04 8.14
C VAL A 101 13.66 17.76 9.47
N SER A 102 13.84 16.99 10.52
CA SER A 102 14.21 17.46 11.85
C SER A 102 15.51 16.81 12.31
N THR A 103 16.41 17.61 12.89
CA THR A 103 17.61 17.12 13.58
C THR A 103 17.63 17.64 15.02
N ASP A 104 17.98 16.77 15.97
CA ASP A 104 18.11 17.14 17.38
C ASP A 104 19.35 16.45 17.98
N PRO A 105 20.44 17.19 18.28
CA PRO A 105 20.63 18.64 18.07
C PRO A 105 20.66 19.06 16.59
N GLU A 106 20.66 20.38 16.35
CA GLU A 106 20.75 20.95 15.01
C GLU A 106 22.14 20.70 14.42
N GLU A 107 22.23 19.74 13.52
CA GLU A 107 23.47 19.32 12.86
C GLU A 107 23.28 19.30 11.34
N PRO A 108 24.33 19.62 10.55
CA PRO A 108 24.23 19.59 9.10
C PRO A 108 24.01 18.16 8.59
N PHE A 109 23.27 18.04 7.47
CA PHE A 109 22.95 16.76 6.87
C PHE A 109 22.82 16.83 5.35
N VAL A 110 22.85 15.68 4.72
CA VAL A 110 22.57 15.48 3.29
C VAL A 110 21.38 14.55 3.10
N ILE A 111 20.73 14.65 1.94
CA ILE A 111 19.66 13.75 1.50
C ILE A 111 20.12 13.10 0.21
N GLU A 112 20.18 11.78 0.20
CA GLU A 112 20.46 10.99 -1.00
C GLU A 112 19.21 10.21 -1.39
N ILE A 113 18.69 10.48 -2.59
CA ILE A 113 17.47 9.88 -3.07
C ILE A 113 17.82 8.67 -3.94
N PHE A 114 17.31 7.52 -3.56
CA PHE A 114 17.49 6.26 -4.26
C PHE A 114 16.14 5.74 -4.77
N ARG A 115 16.08 5.28 -6.02
CA ARG A 115 15.00 4.42 -6.49
C ARG A 115 15.33 2.97 -6.16
N THR A 116 14.43 2.28 -5.48
CA THR A 116 14.56 0.84 -5.23
C THR A 116 14.18 0.04 -6.48
N GLY A 117 14.83 -1.10 -6.71
CA GLY A 117 14.63 -1.96 -7.87
C GLY A 117 15.69 -3.05 -7.93
N TYR A 118 15.93 -3.68 -9.08
CA TYR A 118 16.92 -4.75 -9.20
C TYR A 118 18.35 -4.25 -9.41
N TYR A 119 18.60 -3.43 -10.43
CA TYR A 119 19.89 -2.80 -10.78
C TYR A 119 21.09 -3.77 -10.75
N GLY A 120 20.98 -4.89 -11.47
CA GLY A 120 22.03 -5.91 -11.50
C GLY A 120 22.36 -6.53 -10.14
N GLY A 121 21.38 -6.62 -9.24
CA GLY A 121 21.52 -7.18 -7.91
C GLY A 121 21.89 -6.16 -6.83
N ARG A 122 21.96 -4.86 -7.15
CA ARG A 122 22.32 -3.81 -6.17
C ARG A 122 21.16 -3.36 -5.28
N GLY A 123 19.92 -3.52 -5.71
CA GLY A 123 18.72 -3.21 -4.95
C GLY A 123 18.25 -1.76 -5.05
N ALA A 124 19.10 -0.82 -5.41
CA ALA A 124 18.71 0.57 -5.63
C ALA A 124 19.70 1.32 -6.54
N ARG A 125 19.26 2.45 -7.09
CA ARG A 125 20.06 3.40 -7.85
C ARG A 125 19.99 4.79 -7.22
N LEU A 126 21.14 5.47 -7.09
CA LEU A 126 21.18 6.86 -6.68
C LEU A 126 20.61 7.75 -7.78
N MET A 127 19.58 8.49 -7.46
CA MET A 127 18.89 9.41 -8.37
C MET A 127 19.37 10.84 -8.19
N LYS A 128 19.57 11.27 -6.94
CA LYS A 128 19.92 12.66 -6.63
C LYS A 128 20.52 12.77 -5.23
N THR A 129 21.49 13.68 -5.09
CA THR A 129 22.02 14.12 -3.78
C THR A 129 21.65 15.59 -3.59
N LEU A 130 21.16 15.92 -2.41
CA LEU A 130 20.72 17.27 -2.02
C LEU A 130 21.44 17.71 -0.75
N GLY A 131 21.74 18.98 -0.66
CA GLY A 131 22.41 19.58 0.48
C GLY A 131 23.89 19.85 0.23
N PRO A 132 24.73 20.02 1.28
CA PRO A 132 24.35 19.91 2.70
C PRO A 132 23.32 20.96 3.13
N PHE A 133 22.40 20.56 4.00
CA PHE A 133 21.44 21.44 4.64
C PHE A 133 21.91 21.78 6.06
N LYS A 134 21.58 22.96 6.53
CA LYS A 134 21.69 23.29 7.96
C LYS A 134 20.59 22.52 8.71
N GLY A 135 20.95 21.78 9.75
CA GLY A 135 19.99 21.10 10.60
C GLY A 135 19.09 22.09 11.35
N ARG A 136 17.88 21.63 11.64
CA ARG A 136 16.88 22.38 12.41
C ARG A 136 16.05 21.41 13.24
N LYS A 137 15.85 21.75 14.51
CA LYS A 137 14.89 21.04 15.36
C LYS A 137 13.49 21.53 15.04
N GLN A 138 12.64 20.63 14.54
CA GLN A 138 11.24 20.90 14.26
C GLN A 138 10.38 20.65 15.50
N ALA A 139 9.25 21.36 15.58
CA ALA A 139 8.36 21.28 16.74
C ALA A 139 7.65 19.91 16.82
N MET A 140 7.55 19.38 18.03
CA MET A 140 6.72 18.21 18.29
C MET A 140 5.26 18.61 18.17
N PRO A 141 4.43 17.88 17.36
CA PRO A 141 3.02 18.20 17.24
C PRO A 141 2.29 17.98 18.57
N PRO A 142 1.29 18.82 18.90
CA PRO A 142 0.43 18.58 20.05
C PRO A 142 -0.37 17.29 19.85
N ILE A 143 -0.95 16.77 20.94
CA ILE A 143 -1.94 15.69 20.88
C ILE A 143 -3.27 16.32 20.46
N GLY A 144 -3.73 15.98 19.28
CA GLY A 144 -5.02 16.43 18.74
C GLY A 144 -6.19 15.55 19.20
N ALA A 145 -7.36 15.83 18.63
CA ALA A 145 -8.54 14.99 18.81
C ALA A 145 -8.22 13.54 18.37
N LYS A 146 -8.81 12.55 19.03
CA LYS A 146 -8.57 11.12 18.75
C LYS A 146 -7.07 10.75 18.77
N ASN A 147 -6.31 11.35 19.66
CA ASN A 147 -4.87 11.13 19.81
C ASN A 147 -4.03 11.41 18.56
N LEU A 148 -4.56 12.15 17.58
CA LEU A 148 -3.87 12.48 16.34
C LEU A 148 -2.56 13.22 16.62
N ARG A 149 -1.48 12.78 15.96
CA ARG A 149 -0.17 13.44 15.95
C ARG A 149 0.15 13.85 14.53
N GLU A 150 -0.11 15.12 14.20
CA GLU A 150 0.06 15.71 12.89
C GLU A 150 1.08 16.84 12.95
N CYS A 151 2.21 16.66 12.27
CA CYS A 151 3.27 17.66 12.19
C CYS A 151 2.89 18.82 11.28
N ARG A 152 3.33 20.02 11.67
CA ARG A 152 3.32 21.24 10.85
C ARG A 152 4.76 21.72 10.69
N TRP A 153 5.61 20.82 10.18
CA TRP A 153 7.01 21.14 9.99
C TRP A 153 7.22 21.98 8.75
N GLU A 154 8.15 22.92 8.85
CA GLU A 154 8.58 23.71 7.70
C GLU A 154 9.33 22.82 6.70
N PRO A 155 9.09 22.95 5.40
CA PRO A 155 9.88 22.27 4.39
C PRO A 155 11.37 22.58 4.51
N THR A 156 12.19 21.56 4.52
CA THR A 156 13.65 21.71 4.40
C THR A 156 14.04 22.01 2.97
N THR A 157 13.39 21.35 2.04
CA THR A 157 13.59 21.53 0.60
C THR A 157 12.38 21.01 -0.17
N THR A 158 12.17 21.57 -1.37
CA THR A 158 11.20 21.09 -2.34
C THR A 158 11.93 20.47 -3.51
N ILE A 159 11.53 19.28 -3.92
CA ILE A 159 12.05 18.59 -5.09
C ILE A 159 10.99 18.63 -6.17
N ARG A 160 11.34 19.13 -7.35
CA ARG A 160 10.56 18.85 -8.55
C ARG A 160 11.00 17.51 -9.10
N ILE A 161 10.06 16.57 -9.24
CA ILE A 161 10.33 15.23 -9.76
C ILE A 161 10.70 15.34 -11.24
N PRO A 162 11.89 14.92 -11.67
CA PRO A 162 12.30 14.96 -13.07
C PRO A 162 11.40 14.07 -13.94
N GLY A 163 11.20 14.48 -15.21
CA GLY A 163 10.37 13.74 -16.15
C GLY A 163 10.93 12.36 -16.57
N ASP A 164 12.20 12.14 -16.33
CA ASP A 164 12.91 10.88 -16.61
C ASP A 164 13.00 9.92 -15.40
N TRP A 165 12.41 10.29 -14.27
CA TRP A 165 12.33 9.39 -13.14
C TRP A 165 11.21 8.36 -13.36
N PRO A 166 11.55 7.07 -13.50
CA PRO A 166 10.54 6.05 -13.74
C PRO A 166 9.69 5.80 -12.48
N SER A 167 8.50 5.26 -12.68
CA SER A 167 7.67 4.78 -11.58
C SER A 167 8.46 3.83 -10.67
N GLY A 168 8.23 3.93 -9.37
CA GLY A 168 8.93 3.14 -8.36
C GLY A 168 8.78 3.70 -6.96
N VAL A 169 9.33 2.98 -6.00
CA VAL A 169 9.43 3.43 -4.61
C VAL A 169 10.81 4.04 -4.37
N TYR A 170 10.80 5.23 -3.83
CA TYR A 170 11.99 6.05 -3.61
C TYR A 170 12.24 6.25 -2.13
N LEU A 171 13.50 6.05 -1.74
CA LEU A 171 13.98 6.27 -0.38
C LEU A 171 14.92 7.48 -0.38
N GLY A 172 14.58 8.49 0.40
CA GLY A 172 15.51 9.57 0.72
C GLY A 172 16.30 9.22 1.97
N ARG A 173 17.56 8.80 1.83
CA ARG A 173 18.45 8.57 2.97
C ARG A 173 18.89 9.90 3.54
N LEU A 174 18.47 10.18 4.75
CA LEU A 174 18.89 11.32 5.55
C LEU A 174 20.15 10.92 6.29
N SER A 175 21.26 11.64 6.10
CA SER A 175 22.54 11.33 6.75
C SER A 175 23.13 12.59 7.39
N LEU A 176 23.35 12.58 8.70
CA LEU A 176 24.14 13.65 9.36
C LEU A 176 25.55 13.69 8.78
N VAL A 177 26.06 14.89 8.55
CA VAL A 177 27.45 15.09 8.14
C VAL A 177 28.31 14.98 9.39
N PRO A 178 29.27 14.05 9.46
CA PRO A 178 30.15 13.93 10.62
C PRO A 178 30.95 15.22 10.80
N ASP A 179 30.90 15.80 11.98
CA ASP A 179 31.91 16.77 12.42
C ASP A 179 33.06 16.06 13.14
N SER A 180 34.12 16.78 13.43
CA SER A 180 35.28 16.24 14.13
C SER A 180 34.98 15.79 15.57
N VAL A 181 33.81 16.08 16.09
CA VAL A 181 33.39 15.84 17.47
C VAL A 181 32.32 14.74 17.55
N SER A 182 31.38 14.69 16.60
CA SER A 182 30.33 13.67 16.57
C SER A 182 30.84 12.40 15.88
N LYS A 183 31.14 11.37 16.65
CA LYS A 183 31.60 10.06 16.13
C LYS A 183 30.56 9.26 15.36
N GLY A 184 29.44 9.85 14.88
CA GLY A 184 28.38 9.07 14.24
C GLY A 184 27.48 9.86 13.31
N ALA A 185 27.59 9.61 12.00
CA ALA A 185 26.60 10.05 11.02
C ALA A 185 25.33 9.22 11.16
N TRP A 186 24.44 9.58 12.08
CA TRP A 186 23.14 8.94 12.24
C TRP A 186 22.30 9.10 10.98
N GLN A 187 21.50 8.09 10.69
CA GLN A 187 20.71 7.99 9.46
C GLN A 187 19.27 7.60 9.73
N SER A 188 18.40 7.99 8.82
CA SER A 188 17.01 7.53 8.71
C SER A 188 16.57 7.62 7.25
N TYR A 189 15.40 7.09 6.93
CA TYR A 189 14.77 7.30 5.61
C TYR A 189 13.59 8.28 5.68
N VAL A 190 13.27 8.85 4.52
CA VAL A 190 11.95 9.26 4.10
C VAL A 190 11.58 8.42 2.88
N ILE A 191 10.29 8.16 2.66
CA ILE A 191 9.80 7.29 1.60
C ILE A 191 8.69 7.97 0.81
N PHE A 192 8.70 7.82 -0.51
CA PHE A 192 7.64 8.27 -1.39
C PHE A 192 7.58 7.40 -2.66
N ILE A 193 6.45 7.45 -3.36
CA ILE A 193 6.21 6.70 -4.57
C ILE A 193 6.20 7.68 -5.75
N VAL A 194 6.95 7.39 -6.80
CA VAL A 194 6.77 8.06 -8.09
C VAL A 194 5.87 7.17 -8.93
N ARG A 195 4.73 7.68 -9.32
CA ARG A 195 3.78 7.02 -10.20
C ARG A 195 3.87 7.61 -11.61
N ASP A 196 3.45 6.85 -12.60
CA ASP A 196 3.34 7.30 -13.98
C ASP A 196 1.94 7.04 -14.57
N GLU A 197 1.67 7.62 -15.71
CA GLU A 197 0.44 7.45 -16.48
C GLU A 197 0.58 6.39 -17.59
N ARG A 198 1.70 5.69 -17.60
CA ARG A 198 2.01 4.67 -18.58
C ARG A 198 1.10 3.43 -18.40
N PRO A 199 0.58 2.85 -19.48
CA PRO A 199 -0.15 1.59 -19.41
C PRO A 199 0.84 0.41 -19.22
N ALA A 200 1.31 0.21 -17.99
CA ALA A 200 2.15 -0.93 -17.64
C ALA A 200 1.35 -2.23 -17.61
N ASP A 201 2.01 -3.38 -17.79
CA ASP A 201 1.35 -4.67 -17.64
C ASP A 201 0.86 -4.88 -16.20
N ILE A 202 1.65 -4.45 -15.23
CA ILE A 202 1.40 -4.65 -13.80
C ILE A 202 1.32 -3.31 -13.07
N LEU A 203 0.28 -3.15 -12.26
CA LEU A 203 0.21 -2.10 -11.25
C LEU A 203 0.44 -2.71 -9.87
N PHE A 204 1.51 -2.29 -9.21
CA PHE A 204 1.87 -2.69 -7.86
C PHE A 204 1.38 -1.63 -6.87
N GLN A 205 0.39 -1.96 -6.04
CA GLN A 205 -0.04 -1.11 -4.95
C GLN A 205 0.86 -1.29 -3.74
N CYS A 206 1.45 -0.20 -3.26
CA CYS A 206 2.17 -0.16 -2.00
C CYS A 206 1.18 -0.02 -0.84
N SER A 207 1.41 -0.73 0.24
CA SER A 207 0.51 -0.81 1.40
C SER A 207 0.74 0.34 2.40
N ASP A 208 0.89 1.57 1.91
CA ASP A 208 1.30 2.73 2.71
C ASP A 208 0.29 3.12 3.80
N ASN A 209 -0.98 2.75 3.66
CA ASN A 209 -1.96 2.85 4.72
C ASN A 209 -1.58 1.96 5.92
N THR A 210 -1.18 0.73 5.67
CA THR A 210 -0.76 -0.21 6.70
C THR A 210 0.54 0.25 7.36
N TRP A 211 1.51 0.73 6.57
CA TRP A 211 2.73 1.30 7.15
C TRP A 211 2.43 2.42 8.13
N GLN A 212 1.47 3.29 7.81
CA GLN A 212 1.10 4.40 8.68
C GLN A 212 0.24 3.95 9.86
N ALA A 213 -0.63 2.96 9.67
CA ALA A 213 -1.50 2.42 10.70
C ALA A 213 -0.70 1.85 11.90
N TYR A 214 0.37 1.12 11.61
CA TYR A 214 1.26 0.55 12.62
C TYR A 214 2.40 1.48 13.07
N ASN A 215 2.60 2.60 12.39
CA ASN A 215 3.62 3.57 12.78
C ASN A 215 3.34 4.14 14.17
N ARG A 216 4.23 3.88 15.12
CA ARG A 216 4.11 4.30 16.52
C ARG A 216 4.73 5.65 16.84
N TRP A 217 5.21 6.37 15.83
CA TRP A 217 5.76 7.70 16.03
C TRP A 217 4.72 8.67 16.61
N PRO A 218 5.06 9.61 17.49
CA PRO A 218 6.39 9.81 18.08
C PRO A 218 6.61 8.97 19.35
N ASP A 219 5.55 8.56 20.04
CA ASP A 219 5.59 7.92 21.33
C ASP A 219 4.36 7.00 21.50
N ASN A 220 4.42 5.87 20.81
CA ASN A 220 3.40 4.82 20.81
C ASN A 220 2.00 5.24 20.31
N TYR A 221 1.90 6.14 19.32
CA TYR A 221 0.63 6.56 18.71
C TYR A 221 0.39 5.84 17.39
N SER A 222 -0.38 4.77 17.40
CA SER A 222 -0.81 4.03 16.20
C SER A 222 -2.33 3.79 16.23
N VAL A 223 -2.89 3.18 15.20
CA VAL A 223 -4.32 2.81 15.22
C VAL A 223 -4.68 1.75 16.27
N TYR A 224 -3.69 1.19 16.97
CA TYR A 224 -3.86 0.20 18.04
C TYR A 224 -3.38 0.67 19.41
N THR A 225 -2.57 1.72 19.46
CA THR A 225 -1.84 2.08 20.68
C THR A 225 -1.85 3.57 20.94
N HIS A 226 -1.68 3.92 22.21
CA HIS A 226 -1.33 5.26 22.69
C HIS A 226 -0.52 5.12 24.00
N PRO A 227 0.15 6.17 24.50
CA PRO A 227 1.03 6.05 25.67
C PRO A 227 0.41 5.50 26.95
N LYS A 228 -0.93 5.55 27.06
CA LYS A 228 -1.67 5.02 28.22
C LYS A 228 -2.07 3.54 28.06
N GLY A 229 -1.64 2.88 26.98
CA GLY A 229 -1.94 1.47 26.74
C GLY A 229 -2.50 1.19 25.33
N ASN A 230 -3.06 0.02 25.17
CA ASN A 230 -3.65 -0.47 23.91
C ASN A 230 -5.19 -0.55 23.95
N GLN A 231 -5.83 0.08 24.93
CA GLN A 231 -7.29 0.21 25.00
C GLN A 231 -7.71 1.57 24.48
N GLY A 232 -8.79 1.60 23.68
CA GLY A 232 -9.29 2.85 23.08
C GLY A 232 -9.49 4.02 24.03
N PRO A 233 -9.56 5.26 23.51
CA PRO A 233 -9.58 5.57 22.08
C PRO A 233 -8.19 5.47 21.47
N TRP A 234 -8.09 4.70 20.38
CA TRP A 234 -6.85 4.58 19.61
C TRP A 234 -6.57 5.85 18.81
N ALA A 235 -5.36 5.99 18.27
CA ALA A 235 -5.00 7.18 17.51
C ALA A 235 -5.58 7.15 16.09
N ASP A 236 -6.12 8.28 15.64
CA ASP A 236 -6.12 8.61 14.22
C ASP A 236 -4.67 8.88 13.81
N VAL A 237 -4.27 8.50 12.62
CA VAL A 237 -2.89 8.62 12.18
C VAL A 237 -2.77 9.54 10.96
N SER A 238 -1.68 10.32 10.94
CA SER A 238 -1.41 11.28 9.87
C SER A 238 -0.23 10.84 9.05
N PHE A 239 -0.29 11.03 7.72
CA PHE A 239 0.87 10.95 6.84
C PHE A 239 1.80 12.18 6.98
N ASP A 240 1.35 13.24 7.67
CA ASP A 240 2.18 14.39 8.02
C ASP A 240 2.92 14.13 9.33
N ARG A 241 3.73 13.05 9.35
CA ARG A 241 4.64 12.69 10.45
C ARG A 241 5.69 11.69 9.95
N PRO A 242 6.88 11.64 10.58
CA PRO A 242 7.88 10.63 10.25
C PRO A 242 7.37 9.20 10.46
N TYR A 243 7.85 8.26 9.65
CA TYR A 243 7.87 6.86 10.07
C TYR A 243 8.90 6.66 11.17
N GLY A 244 8.54 5.92 12.19
CA GLY A 244 9.40 5.64 13.33
C GLY A 244 10.50 4.64 13.02
N LYS A 245 11.18 4.17 14.07
CA LYS A 245 12.23 3.14 13.95
C LYS A 245 11.70 1.79 13.51
N TYR A 246 10.43 1.54 13.75
CA TYR A 246 9.74 0.33 13.32
C TYR A 246 8.22 0.56 13.31
N ALA A 247 7.55 -0.19 12.46
CA ALA A 247 6.11 -0.32 12.47
C ALA A 247 5.71 -1.59 13.26
N GLN A 248 5.83 -2.77 12.69
CA GLN A 248 5.55 -4.06 13.36
C GLN A 248 6.81 -4.87 13.67
N ILE A 249 7.86 -4.77 12.87
CA ILE A 249 9.09 -5.54 13.05
C ILE A 249 10.07 -4.76 13.91
N TYR A 250 10.40 -5.30 15.07
CA TYR A 250 11.33 -4.70 16.00
C TYR A 250 12.78 -4.98 15.60
N GLU A 251 13.66 -4.03 15.96
CA GLU A 251 15.11 -4.17 15.83
C GLU A 251 15.61 -4.50 14.41
N ASN A 252 14.83 -4.11 13.39
CA ASN A 252 15.17 -4.27 11.99
C ASN A 252 15.52 -2.89 11.37
N PRO A 253 16.74 -2.70 10.85
CA PRO A 253 17.13 -1.43 10.21
C PRO A 253 16.29 -1.10 8.98
N GLN A 254 15.65 -2.09 8.37
CA GLN A 254 14.78 -1.92 7.22
C GLN A 254 13.46 -1.24 7.54
N SER A 255 13.08 -1.14 8.82
CA SER A 255 11.86 -0.43 9.25
C SER A 255 12.09 1.06 9.55
N VAL A 256 13.34 1.54 9.60
CA VAL A 256 13.64 2.89 10.06
C VAL A 256 13.31 3.93 9.01
N GLY A 257 12.21 4.65 9.21
CA GLY A 257 11.78 5.72 8.31
C GLY A 257 11.20 5.28 6.96
N SER A 258 11.12 3.97 6.70
CA SER A 258 10.69 3.38 5.41
C SER A 258 9.35 2.65 5.48
N GLY A 259 8.61 2.78 6.58
CA GLY A 259 7.40 1.99 6.79
C GLY A 259 7.70 0.49 6.80
N GLU A 260 6.92 -0.29 6.09
CA GLU A 260 7.13 -1.74 5.95
C GLU A 260 7.62 -2.16 4.56
N TRP A 261 7.86 -1.20 3.66
CA TRP A 261 8.25 -1.46 2.28
C TRP A 261 9.39 -2.47 2.15
N LEU A 262 10.49 -2.23 2.83
CA LEU A 262 11.68 -3.10 2.72
C LEU A 262 11.48 -4.48 3.35
N CYS A 263 10.51 -4.62 4.27
CA CYS A 263 10.24 -5.86 4.98
C CYS A 263 9.32 -6.81 4.20
N PHE A 264 8.24 -6.29 3.58
CA PHE A 264 7.14 -7.12 3.07
C PHE A 264 6.80 -6.94 1.59
N GLU A 265 7.36 -5.92 0.91
CA GLU A 265 6.98 -5.61 -0.47
C GLU A 265 8.19 -5.56 -1.41
N PHE A 266 9.30 -4.98 -0.96
CA PHE A 266 10.49 -4.83 -1.77
C PHE A 266 11.06 -6.16 -2.32
N PRO A 267 11.06 -7.29 -1.59
CA PRO A 267 11.48 -8.56 -2.18
C PRO A 267 10.67 -8.95 -3.43
N PHE A 268 9.37 -8.66 -3.47
CA PHE A 268 8.55 -8.90 -4.65
C PHE A 268 8.89 -7.94 -5.79
N ALA A 269 8.97 -6.63 -5.50
CA ALA A 269 9.32 -5.61 -6.49
C ALA A 269 10.70 -5.87 -7.11
N TYR A 270 11.69 -6.21 -6.27
CA TYR A 270 13.03 -6.60 -6.73
C TYR A 270 12.99 -7.81 -7.67
N TRP A 271 12.17 -8.82 -7.35
CA TRP A 271 12.02 -10.03 -8.16
C TRP A 271 11.33 -9.72 -9.49
N LEU A 272 10.26 -8.92 -9.49
CA LEU A 272 9.59 -8.48 -10.73
C LEU A 272 10.56 -7.79 -11.68
N GLU A 273 11.30 -6.82 -11.17
CA GLU A 273 12.25 -6.05 -11.98
C GLU A 273 13.45 -6.90 -12.42
N LYS A 274 13.91 -7.86 -11.61
CA LYS A 274 14.93 -8.83 -11.99
C LYS A 274 14.54 -9.64 -13.23
N HIS A 275 13.26 -9.97 -13.33
CA HIS A 275 12.71 -10.79 -14.41
C HIS A 275 12.13 -9.96 -15.58
N GLY A 276 12.31 -8.62 -15.55
CA GLY A 276 11.93 -7.73 -16.65
C GLY A 276 10.42 -7.53 -16.80
N TYR A 277 9.62 -7.78 -15.76
CA TYR A 277 8.21 -7.48 -15.80
C TYR A 277 7.99 -5.97 -15.89
N ASP A 278 7.04 -5.56 -16.75
CA ASP A 278 6.66 -4.17 -16.89
C ASP A 278 5.73 -3.74 -15.74
N VAL A 279 6.28 -3.06 -14.76
CA VAL A 279 5.61 -2.69 -13.51
C VAL A 279 5.58 -1.19 -13.30
N SER A 280 4.43 -0.68 -12.85
CA SER A 280 4.21 0.67 -12.33
C SER A 280 3.76 0.57 -10.87
N TYR A 281 4.01 1.61 -10.08
CA TYR A 281 3.73 1.62 -8.64
C TYR A 281 2.75 2.72 -8.28
N CYS A 282 1.91 2.47 -7.27
CA CYS A 282 0.99 3.45 -6.71
C CYS A 282 0.85 3.29 -5.19
N SER A 283 0.31 4.31 -4.51
CA SER A 283 -0.09 4.24 -3.11
C SER A 283 -1.52 3.71 -2.96
N ASN A 284 -1.91 3.30 -1.75
CA ASN A 284 -3.32 3.03 -1.45
C ASN A 284 -4.21 4.22 -1.82
N SER A 285 -3.74 5.45 -1.59
CA SER A 285 -4.52 6.65 -1.86
C SER A 285 -4.76 6.94 -3.35
N ASP A 286 -3.96 6.38 -4.23
CA ASP A 286 -4.14 6.48 -5.69
C ASP A 286 -5.25 5.56 -6.20
N MET A 287 -5.53 4.48 -5.47
CA MET A 287 -6.54 3.47 -5.81
C MET A 287 -7.98 3.88 -5.44
N ILE A 288 -8.21 5.07 -4.91
CA ILE A 288 -9.59 5.55 -4.69
C ILE A 288 -10.29 5.99 -5.98
N THR A 289 -9.58 6.02 -7.10
CA THR A 289 -10.11 6.23 -8.44
C THR A 289 -9.53 5.17 -9.39
N PRO A 290 -10.34 4.62 -10.32
CA PRO A 290 -9.94 3.46 -11.12
C PRO A 290 -9.13 3.80 -12.37
N GLU A 291 -9.06 5.06 -12.78
CA GLU A 291 -8.60 5.48 -14.12
C GLU A 291 -7.18 5.00 -14.45
N ARG A 292 -6.28 5.08 -13.48
CA ARG A 292 -4.89 4.60 -13.64
C ARG A 292 -4.84 3.09 -13.73
N ALA A 293 -5.47 2.41 -12.79
CA ALA A 293 -5.41 0.96 -12.67
C ALA A 293 -6.10 0.25 -13.84
N LEU A 294 -7.11 0.86 -14.46
CA LEU A 294 -7.77 0.35 -15.67
C LEU A 294 -6.86 0.31 -16.91
N ARG A 295 -5.68 0.92 -16.87
CA ARG A 295 -4.71 0.88 -17.97
C ARG A 295 -3.77 -0.32 -17.87
N CYS A 296 -3.75 -1.02 -16.74
CA CYS A 296 -2.91 -2.17 -16.48
C CYS A 296 -3.69 -3.47 -16.73
N LYS A 297 -2.99 -4.56 -17.02
CA LYS A 297 -3.59 -5.90 -17.17
C LYS A 297 -3.77 -6.60 -15.83
N THR A 298 -2.92 -6.27 -14.87
CA THR A 298 -2.85 -6.95 -13.58
C THR A 298 -2.63 -5.95 -12.46
N PHE A 299 -3.41 -6.08 -11.41
CA PHE A 299 -3.25 -5.36 -10.14
C PHE A 299 -2.66 -6.30 -9.08
N LEU A 300 -1.66 -5.83 -8.35
CA LEU A 300 -1.04 -6.56 -7.24
C LEU A 300 -1.24 -5.83 -5.92
N SER A 301 -1.74 -6.55 -4.91
CA SER A 301 -1.67 -6.23 -3.48
C SER A 301 -0.67 -7.20 -2.85
N VAL A 302 0.38 -6.69 -2.21
CA VAL A 302 1.52 -7.51 -1.75
C VAL A 302 1.81 -7.27 -0.28
N GLY A 303 2.21 -8.33 0.42
CA GLY A 303 2.68 -8.28 1.79
C GLY A 303 1.55 -8.03 2.79
N HIS A 304 1.54 -6.86 3.41
CA HIS A 304 0.60 -6.50 4.47
C HIS A 304 -0.28 -5.32 4.03
N ASP A 305 -1.43 -5.58 3.44
CA ASP A 305 -2.30 -4.54 2.84
C ASP A 305 -3.70 -4.51 3.48
N GLU A 306 -3.74 -4.22 4.77
CA GLU A 306 -4.86 -4.44 5.69
C GLU A 306 -5.92 -3.32 5.66
N TYR A 307 -5.50 -2.04 5.43
CA TYR A 307 -6.33 -0.85 5.64
C TYR A 307 -6.77 -0.23 4.32
N TRP A 308 -8.03 -0.41 3.94
CA TRP A 308 -8.57 0.07 2.67
C TRP A 308 -9.70 1.09 2.86
N ASP A 309 -9.69 2.15 2.06
CA ASP A 309 -10.86 3.02 1.88
C ASP A 309 -11.94 2.27 1.08
N ILE A 310 -13.21 2.51 1.35
CA ILE A 310 -14.33 1.87 0.61
C ILE A 310 -14.22 2.14 -0.89
N ARG A 311 -13.81 3.35 -1.29
CA ARG A 311 -13.61 3.71 -2.71
C ARG A 311 -12.51 2.88 -3.36
N GLN A 312 -11.49 2.48 -2.61
CA GLN A 312 -10.44 1.58 -3.06
C GLN A 312 -10.98 0.17 -3.30
N TYR A 313 -11.82 -0.33 -2.40
CA TYR A 313 -12.54 -1.59 -2.59
C TYR A 313 -13.45 -1.54 -3.84
N GLU A 314 -14.23 -0.48 -4.02
CA GLU A 314 -15.08 -0.26 -5.21
C GLU A 314 -14.26 -0.20 -6.50
N THR A 315 -13.08 0.44 -6.44
CA THR A 315 -12.13 0.45 -7.56
C THR A 315 -11.67 -0.96 -7.90
N ALA A 316 -11.26 -1.78 -6.92
CA ALA A 316 -10.84 -3.15 -7.16
C ALA A 316 -11.97 -4.01 -7.78
N LEU A 317 -13.20 -3.86 -7.32
CA LEU A 317 -14.35 -4.49 -7.97
C LEU A 317 -14.49 -4.06 -9.42
N LYS A 318 -14.39 -2.75 -9.69
CA LYS A 318 -14.48 -2.22 -11.07
C LYS A 318 -13.36 -2.74 -11.96
N LEU A 319 -12.15 -2.89 -11.45
CA LEU A 319 -11.03 -3.50 -12.17
C LEU A 319 -11.37 -4.94 -12.57
N ARG A 320 -11.84 -5.76 -11.63
CA ARG A 320 -12.25 -7.14 -11.89
C ARG A 320 -13.33 -7.20 -12.97
N GLU A 321 -14.38 -6.38 -12.85
CA GLU A 321 -15.47 -6.32 -13.83
C GLU A 321 -15.02 -5.82 -15.22
N SER A 322 -13.92 -5.09 -15.28
CA SER A 322 -13.34 -4.54 -16.51
C SER A 322 -12.26 -5.44 -17.14
N GLY A 323 -12.02 -6.63 -16.60
CA GLY A 323 -11.07 -7.59 -17.17
C GLY A 323 -9.64 -7.49 -16.64
N VAL A 324 -9.37 -6.67 -15.61
CA VAL A 324 -8.07 -6.63 -14.95
C VAL A 324 -7.96 -7.81 -13.99
N ASN A 325 -6.84 -8.54 -14.05
CA ASN A 325 -6.54 -9.59 -13.09
C ASN A 325 -6.20 -9.00 -11.73
N LEU A 326 -6.71 -9.58 -10.65
CA LEU A 326 -6.36 -9.14 -9.30
C LEU A 326 -5.56 -10.24 -8.59
N MET A 327 -4.44 -9.88 -8.00
CA MET A 327 -3.62 -10.83 -7.24
C MET A 327 -3.29 -10.29 -5.87
N PHE A 328 -3.74 -11.01 -4.86
CA PHE A 328 -3.49 -10.75 -3.45
C PHE A 328 -2.36 -11.68 -2.98
N PHE A 329 -1.13 -11.24 -3.18
CA PHE A 329 0.06 -11.88 -2.61
C PHE A 329 0.29 -11.39 -1.19
N SER A 330 -0.75 -11.50 -0.39
CA SER A 330 -0.85 -10.85 0.92
C SER A 330 -1.67 -11.72 1.88
N GLY A 331 -1.65 -11.35 3.14
CA GLY A 331 -2.49 -11.93 4.18
C GLY A 331 -3.18 -10.83 4.97
N ASN A 332 -4.37 -11.11 5.50
CA ASN A 332 -5.22 -10.15 6.21
C ASN A 332 -5.52 -8.87 5.40
N SER A 333 -5.56 -9.00 4.07
CA SER A 333 -5.81 -7.88 3.17
C SER A 333 -7.26 -7.42 3.26
N VAL A 334 -7.50 -6.11 3.00
CA VAL A 334 -8.87 -5.57 3.00
C VAL A 334 -9.61 -5.90 4.30
N CYS A 335 -8.91 -5.83 5.44
CA CYS A 335 -9.48 -6.18 6.73
C CYS A 335 -10.26 -5.01 7.35
N TRP A 336 -9.69 -3.82 7.33
CA TRP A 336 -10.27 -2.65 7.99
C TRP A 336 -10.72 -1.57 7.02
N VAL A 337 -11.96 -1.14 7.15
CA VAL A 337 -12.46 0.07 6.49
C VAL A 337 -11.74 1.28 7.07
N SER A 338 -10.94 1.96 6.25
CA SER A 338 -10.06 3.05 6.68
C SER A 338 -10.16 4.25 5.74
N PRO A 339 -11.19 5.09 5.92
CA PRO A 339 -11.41 6.24 5.04
C PRO A 339 -10.34 7.31 5.20
N PHE A 340 -9.93 7.87 4.08
CA PHE A 340 -9.05 9.04 4.07
C PHE A 340 -9.78 10.32 4.49
N ARG A 341 -9.06 11.18 5.22
CA ARG A 341 -9.48 12.53 5.61
C ARG A 341 -8.44 13.56 5.23
N LYS A 342 -8.89 14.81 5.19
CA LYS A 342 -8.02 15.97 5.04
C LYS A 342 -7.16 16.17 6.29
N SER A 343 -5.95 16.68 6.09
CA SER A 343 -5.13 17.24 7.16
C SER A 343 -5.79 18.46 7.81
N SER A 344 -5.27 18.92 8.92
CA SER A 344 -5.69 20.17 9.54
C SER A 344 -5.40 21.40 8.68
N SER A 345 -4.49 21.30 7.70
CA SER A 345 -4.21 22.32 6.69
C SER A 345 -5.10 22.21 5.44
N GLY A 346 -6.03 21.24 5.41
CA GLY A 346 -6.98 21.07 4.30
C GLY A 346 -6.46 20.22 3.13
N VAL A 347 -5.27 19.63 3.24
CA VAL A 347 -4.72 18.74 2.21
C VAL A 347 -5.43 17.38 2.27
N GLU A 348 -5.90 16.92 1.12
CA GLU A 348 -6.64 15.65 0.99
C GLU A 348 -5.78 14.43 1.30
N LYS A 349 -6.41 13.35 1.77
CA LYS A 349 -5.82 12.02 1.95
C LYS A 349 -4.60 11.98 2.89
N ARG A 350 -4.58 12.83 3.92
CA ARG A 350 -3.44 12.92 4.85
C ARG A 350 -3.69 12.28 6.22
N ILE A 351 -4.92 11.91 6.53
CA ILE A 351 -5.28 11.27 7.80
C ILE A 351 -6.06 10.01 7.48
N LEU A 352 -5.77 8.95 8.21
CA LEU A 352 -6.57 7.74 8.20
C LEU A 352 -6.87 7.29 9.64
N PHE A 353 -7.90 6.47 9.79
CA PHE A 353 -8.25 5.84 11.06
C PHE A 353 -8.75 4.41 10.81
N ARG A 354 -8.65 3.57 11.82
CA ARG A 354 -9.23 2.23 11.78
C ARG A 354 -10.74 2.32 12.01
N GLY A 355 -11.51 1.95 11.00
CA GLY A 355 -12.95 1.80 11.08
C GLY A 355 -13.37 0.41 11.55
N GLY A 356 -14.53 -0.05 11.10
CA GLY A 356 -14.98 -1.42 11.30
C GLY A 356 -14.37 -2.39 10.31
N PRO A 357 -14.51 -3.70 10.55
CA PRO A 357 -14.02 -4.71 9.60
C PRO A 357 -14.83 -4.72 8.31
N TYR A 358 -14.20 -5.07 7.20
CA TYR A 358 -14.90 -5.53 6.03
C TYR A 358 -15.63 -6.85 6.36
N GLY A 359 -16.79 -7.08 5.74
CA GLY A 359 -17.62 -8.29 5.98
C GLY A 359 -18.31 -8.35 7.34
N GLY A 360 -17.88 -7.55 8.30
CA GLY A 360 -18.42 -7.49 9.66
C GLY A 360 -19.42 -6.38 9.92
N GLU A 361 -20.12 -6.49 11.04
CA GLU A 361 -20.93 -5.38 11.53
C GLU A 361 -20.06 -4.27 12.11
N TYR A 362 -20.34 -3.02 11.73
CA TYR A 362 -19.73 -1.88 12.39
C TYR A 362 -20.27 -1.81 13.82
N GLN A 363 -19.54 -2.35 14.75
CA GLN A 363 -19.92 -2.39 16.18
C GLN A 363 -19.98 -1.00 16.81
N TRP A 364 -19.52 0.05 16.14
CA TRP A 364 -19.35 1.34 16.75
C TRP A 364 -20.22 2.43 16.10
N ALA A 365 -21.15 2.97 16.87
CA ALA A 365 -21.90 4.18 16.49
C ALA A 365 -20.96 5.32 16.07
N GLU A 366 -19.77 5.37 16.67
CA GLU A 366 -18.71 6.32 16.37
C GLU A 366 -18.19 6.24 14.93
N LEU A 367 -18.16 5.07 14.31
CA LEU A 367 -17.76 4.94 12.91
C LEU A 367 -18.79 5.56 11.96
N ARG A 368 -20.08 5.41 12.24
CA ARG A 368 -21.15 6.04 11.45
C ARG A 368 -21.05 7.56 11.48
N GLU A 369 -20.78 8.12 12.65
CA GLU A 369 -20.60 9.55 12.84
C GLU A 369 -19.34 10.06 12.12
N ARG A 370 -18.25 9.29 12.16
CA ARG A 370 -16.98 9.60 11.51
C ARG A 370 -17.04 9.56 9.98
N LEU A 371 -17.88 8.74 9.40
CA LEU A 371 -18.00 8.56 7.95
C LEU A 371 -18.91 9.61 7.28
N ASN A 372 -19.57 10.50 8.06
CA ASN A 372 -20.42 11.60 7.58
C ASN A 372 -21.49 11.18 6.55
N GLY A 373 -22.17 10.03 6.75
CA GLY A 373 -23.21 9.63 5.83
C GLY A 373 -23.95 8.35 6.21
N PRO A 374 -24.99 7.96 5.48
CA PRO A 374 -25.70 6.71 5.70
C PRO A 374 -24.86 5.54 5.15
N PHE A 375 -23.83 5.17 5.90
CA PHE A 375 -23.11 3.94 5.60
C PHE A 375 -23.97 2.73 5.95
N PRO A 376 -23.92 1.67 5.17
CA PRO A 376 -24.54 0.41 5.52
C PRO A 376 -23.99 -0.04 6.87
N HIS A 377 -24.80 -0.77 7.63
CA HIS A 377 -24.41 -1.28 8.95
C HIS A 377 -23.26 -2.29 8.90
N ARG A 378 -22.88 -2.73 7.69
CA ARG A 378 -21.77 -3.64 7.40
C ARG A 378 -20.91 -3.06 6.30
N GLY A 379 -19.61 -3.27 6.37
CA GLY A 379 -18.71 -3.08 5.24
C GLY A 379 -19.04 -4.05 4.10
N PRO A 380 -18.60 -3.74 2.87
CA PRO A 380 -18.56 -4.74 1.83
C PRO A 380 -17.85 -5.99 2.30
N ASP A 381 -18.27 -7.15 1.85
CA ASP A 381 -17.66 -8.43 2.22
C ASP A 381 -16.36 -8.65 1.42
N GLU A 382 -15.23 -8.66 2.10
CA GLU A 382 -13.91 -8.86 1.49
C GLU A 382 -13.76 -10.22 0.81
N GLY A 383 -14.46 -11.22 1.33
CA GLY A 383 -14.43 -12.58 0.79
C GLY A 383 -14.86 -12.66 -0.67
N TYR A 384 -15.83 -11.84 -1.10
CA TYR A 384 -16.26 -11.79 -2.50
C TYR A 384 -15.35 -10.98 -3.42
N LEU A 385 -14.39 -10.25 -2.86
CA LEU A 385 -13.33 -9.60 -3.63
C LEU A 385 -12.08 -10.45 -3.69
N ILE A 386 -11.62 -10.94 -2.53
CA ILE A 386 -10.33 -11.66 -2.40
C ILE A 386 -10.48 -13.14 -2.77
N GLY A 387 -11.66 -13.73 -2.59
CA GLY A 387 -11.90 -15.16 -2.71
C GLY A 387 -11.57 -15.93 -1.42
N ALA A 388 -11.41 -15.25 -0.30
CA ALA A 388 -11.20 -15.84 1.02
C ALA A 388 -11.51 -14.80 2.10
N ARG A 389 -11.77 -15.23 3.33
CA ARG A 389 -12.11 -14.31 4.43
C ARG A 389 -10.92 -14.08 5.34
N ASN A 390 -10.86 -12.90 5.92
CA ASN A 390 -9.93 -12.63 7.01
C ASN A 390 -10.19 -13.54 8.20
N VAL A 391 -9.14 -13.95 8.89
CA VAL A 391 -9.19 -14.82 10.07
C VAL A 391 -8.82 -14.03 11.30
N GLU A 392 -9.67 -14.09 12.31
CA GLU A 392 -9.39 -13.52 13.63
C GLU A 392 -9.44 -14.58 14.73
N PRO A 393 -8.52 -14.51 15.68
CA PRO A 393 -7.30 -13.74 15.69
C PRO A 393 -6.18 -14.42 14.89
N VAL A 394 -5.39 -13.62 14.18
CA VAL A 394 -4.14 -14.02 13.54
C VAL A 394 -3.03 -14.22 14.59
N ASN A 395 -1.80 -14.39 14.27
CA ASN A 395 -0.60 -14.58 15.11
C ASN A 395 -0.13 -16.03 15.18
N GLY A 396 0.18 -16.57 14.04
CA GLY A 396 0.74 -17.89 13.94
C GLY A 396 1.45 -18.09 12.62
N GLY A 397 1.77 -19.30 12.31
CA GLY A 397 2.42 -19.63 11.05
C GLY A 397 2.30 -21.10 10.72
N GLY A 398 2.68 -21.44 9.51
CA GLY A 398 2.64 -22.81 9.02
C GLY A 398 3.28 -22.95 7.64
N ASP A 399 3.20 -24.15 7.11
CA ASP A 399 3.63 -24.45 5.75
C ASP A 399 2.49 -24.15 4.77
N TRP A 400 2.83 -23.66 3.59
CA TRP A 400 1.90 -23.56 2.49
C TRP A 400 1.77 -24.91 1.79
N ILE A 401 0.56 -25.52 1.76
CA ILE A 401 0.34 -26.93 1.41
C ILE A 401 -0.50 -27.05 0.15
N VAL A 402 0.02 -27.70 -0.87
CA VAL A 402 -0.64 -27.93 -2.17
C VAL A 402 -1.87 -28.83 -2.01
N ASP A 403 -3.03 -28.41 -2.55
CA ASP A 403 -4.27 -29.21 -2.60
C ASP A 403 -4.62 -29.69 -4.01
N GLN A 404 -4.45 -28.86 -5.04
CA GLN A 404 -4.78 -29.16 -6.44
C GLN A 404 -3.55 -29.07 -7.36
N PRO A 405 -2.65 -30.06 -7.36
CA PRO A 405 -1.38 -29.98 -8.10
C PRO A 405 -1.55 -29.92 -9.63
N ASP A 406 -2.67 -30.39 -10.17
CA ASP A 406 -2.97 -30.39 -11.62
C ASP A 406 -3.43 -29.00 -12.11
N HIS A 407 -3.67 -28.04 -11.21
CA HIS A 407 -4.03 -26.69 -11.60
C HIS A 407 -2.87 -26.01 -12.34
N TRP A 408 -3.15 -25.26 -13.41
CA TRP A 408 -2.16 -24.64 -14.31
C TRP A 408 -1.10 -23.79 -13.59
N MET A 409 -1.40 -23.22 -12.42
CA MET A 409 -0.43 -22.44 -11.65
C MET A 409 0.77 -23.25 -11.15
N PHE A 410 0.63 -24.58 -11.05
CA PHE A 410 1.71 -25.49 -10.61
C PHE A 410 2.52 -26.07 -11.77
N GLN A 411 2.26 -25.65 -13.02
CA GLN A 411 3.03 -26.12 -14.17
C GLN A 411 4.52 -25.88 -13.95
N ASP A 412 5.33 -26.90 -14.27
CA ASP A 412 6.79 -26.89 -14.14
C ASP A 412 7.32 -26.70 -12.70
N THR A 413 6.53 -27.04 -11.69
CA THR A 413 6.96 -27.01 -10.27
C THR A 413 7.28 -28.40 -9.69
N ASP A 414 6.86 -29.47 -10.35
CA ASP A 414 6.91 -30.85 -9.86
C ASP A 414 6.17 -31.10 -8.52
N LEU A 415 5.36 -30.14 -8.06
CA LEU A 415 4.61 -30.20 -6.82
C LEU A 415 3.47 -31.20 -6.91
N LYS A 416 3.28 -31.97 -5.83
CA LYS A 416 2.23 -32.97 -5.65
C LYS A 416 1.28 -32.56 -4.53
N LYS A 417 0.09 -33.16 -4.51
CA LYS A 417 -0.86 -32.97 -3.41
C LYS A 417 -0.22 -33.30 -2.06
N GLY A 418 -0.30 -32.35 -1.12
CA GLY A 418 0.27 -32.45 0.20
C GLY A 418 1.71 -31.96 0.32
N ASP A 419 2.38 -31.62 -0.79
CA ASP A 419 3.71 -31.01 -0.74
C ASP A 419 3.66 -29.65 -0.05
N ARG A 420 4.75 -29.31 0.62
CA ARG A 420 4.83 -28.17 1.52
C ARG A 420 5.90 -27.17 1.11
N ILE A 421 5.59 -25.88 1.22
CA ILE A 421 6.57 -24.80 1.25
C ILE A 421 6.75 -24.38 2.71
N PRO A 422 7.86 -24.73 3.35
CA PRO A 422 8.04 -24.56 4.79
C PRO A 422 7.95 -23.09 5.22
N GLY A 423 7.16 -22.80 6.27
CA GLY A 423 7.07 -21.49 6.90
C GLY A 423 6.53 -20.37 6.00
N LEU A 424 5.94 -20.66 4.84
CA LEU A 424 5.43 -19.62 3.94
C LEU A 424 4.13 -18.99 4.43
N ILE A 425 3.35 -19.64 5.29
CA ILE A 425 2.21 -19.03 5.98
C ILE A 425 2.72 -18.22 7.16
N GLY A 426 2.55 -16.89 7.07
CA GLY A 426 2.95 -15.95 8.11
C GLY A 426 1.89 -15.76 9.18
N TRP A 427 2.10 -14.77 10.07
CA TRP A 427 1.19 -14.52 11.19
C TRP A 427 -0.16 -13.94 10.75
N GLU A 428 -0.28 -13.50 9.50
CA GLU A 428 -1.52 -13.05 8.88
C GLU A 428 -1.76 -13.80 7.58
N TYR A 429 -2.96 -14.33 7.44
CA TYR A 429 -3.38 -15.18 6.34
C TYR A 429 -4.90 -15.08 6.16
N HIS A 430 -5.43 -15.63 5.08
CA HIS A 430 -6.86 -15.71 4.82
C HIS A 430 -7.36 -17.14 5.08
N GLY A 431 -8.58 -17.24 5.61
CA GLY A 431 -9.25 -18.51 5.91
C GLY A 431 -10.12 -19.01 4.75
N ASP A 432 -11.21 -19.66 5.10
CA ASP A 432 -12.11 -20.26 4.13
C ASP A 432 -12.79 -19.21 3.23
N PRO A 433 -13.00 -19.53 1.93
CA PRO A 433 -13.75 -18.67 1.01
C PRO A 433 -15.25 -18.66 1.34
N PRO A 434 -16.02 -17.68 0.82
CA PRO A 434 -17.47 -17.77 0.77
C PRO A 434 -17.91 -19.04 0.02
N SER A 435 -18.88 -19.77 0.57
CA SER A 435 -19.29 -21.09 0.07
C SER A 435 -20.08 -21.05 -1.25
N ASP A 436 -20.56 -19.88 -1.65
CA ASP A 436 -21.43 -19.66 -2.81
C ASP A 436 -20.73 -19.00 -4.00
N MET A 437 -19.40 -18.86 -3.97
CA MET A 437 -18.62 -18.31 -5.07
C MET A 437 -18.50 -19.31 -6.24
N THR A 438 -19.12 -19.00 -7.36
CA THR A 438 -19.09 -19.86 -8.56
C THR A 438 -17.70 -19.89 -9.18
N GLY A 439 -17.20 -21.09 -9.47
CA GLY A 439 -15.92 -21.32 -10.15
C GLY A 439 -14.69 -21.05 -9.27
N LEU A 440 -14.87 -20.84 -7.97
CA LEU A 440 -13.74 -20.71 -7.05
C LEU A 440 -13.10 -22.08 -6.81
N GLU A 441 -11.78 -22.10 -6.93
CA GLU A 441 -10.93 -23.26 -6.65
C GLU A 441 -10.02 -22.97 -5.46
N ILE A 442 -9.92 -23.93 -4.53
CA ILE A 442 -8.94 -23.91 -3.44
C ILE A 442 -7.70 -24.65 -3.93
N VAL A 443 -6.66 -23.92 -4.31
CA VAL A 443 -5.43 -24.48 -4.88
C VAL A 443 -4.46 -24.99 -3.82
N ALA A 444 -4.51 -24.38 -2.63
CA ALA A 444 -3.74 -24.82 -1.47
C ALA A 444 -4.51 -24.50 -0.19
N LYS A 445 -4.32 -25.31 0.83
CA LYS A 445 -4.95 -25.13 2.15
C LYS A 445 -4.22 -25.88 3.23
N GLY A 446 -4.46 -25.51 4.46
CA GLY A 446 -3.89 -26.18 5.61
C GLY A 446 -4.26 -25.53 6.92
N THR A 447 -3.49 -25.85 7.93
CA THR A 447 -3.66 -25.31 9.27
C THR A 447 -2.43 -24.52 9.66
N ALA A 448 -2.62 -23.30 10.10
CA ALA A 448 -1.60 -22.50 10.78
C ALA A 448 -1.82 -22.59 12.30
N LEU A 449 -0.75 -22.56 13.07
CA LEU A 449 -0.82 -22.58 14.53
C LEU A 449 -0.78 -21.15 15.05
N GLN A 450 -1.88 -20.72 15.65
CA GLN A 450 -2.00 -19.42 16.28
C GLN A 450 -1.39 -19.46 17.69
N GLY A 451 -0.49 -18.51 17.97
CA GLY A 451 0.18 -18.47 19.28
C GLY A 451 0.93 -19.74 19.63
N GLY A 452 1.22 -20.59 18.63
CA GLY A 452 1.87 -21.88 18.80
C GLY A 452 0.95 -23.09 18.98
N ASP A 453 -0.25 -22.93 19.51
CA ASP A 453 -1.05 -24.07 19.96
C ASP A 453 -2.50 -24.11 19.44
N ASN A 454 -3.04 -22.99 18.92
CA ASN A 454 -4.41 -22.93 18.45
C ASN A 454 -4.48 -23.05 16.92
N PRO A 455 -5.02 -24.15 16.36
CA PRO A 455 -5.08 -24.34 14.92
C PRO A 455 -6.15 -23.46 14.27
N GLN A 456 -5.76 -22.77 13.19
CA GLN A 456 -6.65 -22.01 12.31
C GLN A 456 -6.52 -22.49 10.87
N GLN A 457 -7.63 -22.60 10.16
CA GLN A 457 -7.61 -22.96 8.75
C GLN A 457 -7.22 -21.78 7.89
N TRP A 458 -6.45 -22.04 6.83
CA TRP A 458 -6.12 -21.08 5.79
C TRP A 458 -6.37 -21.69 4.41
N ALA A 459 -6.69 -20.85 3.42
CA ALA A 459 -6.94 -21.27 2.04
C ALA A 459 -6.41 -20.27 1.03
N ALA A 460 -5.58 -20.74 0.10
CA ALA A 460 -5.21 -20.01 -1.11
C ALA A 460 -6.18 -20.38 -2.24
N THR A 461 -6.68 -19.38 -2.93
CA THR A 461 -7.81 -19.54 -3.84
C THR A 461 -7.57 -18.85 -5.19
N ILE A 462 -8.27 -19.33 -6.19
CA ILE A 462 -8.36 -18.67 -7.50
C ILE A 462 -9.80 -18.76 -8.00
N TYR A 463 -10.32 -17.70 -8.62
CA TYR A 463 -11.63 -17.71 -9.23
C TYR A 463 -11.68 -16.84 -10.49
N PRO A 464 -12.56 -17.19 -11.49
CA PRO A 464 -12.66 -16.46 -12.73
C PRO A 464 -13.35 -15.11 -12.55
N GLY A 465 -12.84 -14.08 -13.19
CA GLY A 465 -13.55 -12.83 -13.42
C GLY A 465 -14.43 -12.88 -14.68
N PRO A 466 -15.33 -11.90 -14.87
CA PRO A 466 -16.35 -11.96 -15.93
C PRO A 466 -15.83 -11.74 -17.35
N GLN A 467 -14.60 -11.29 -17.52
CA GLN A 467 -14.00 -10.97 -18.83
C GLN A 467 -12.86 -11.94 -19.22
N GLY A 468 -12.81 -13.13 -18.62
CA GLY A 468 -11.71 -14.09 -18.84
C GLY A 468 -10.47 -13.82 -17.98
N ASN A 469 -10.51 -12.80 -17.16
CA ASN A 469 -9.54 -12.52 -16.11
C ASN A 469 -9.79 -13.42 -14.89
N PHE A 470 -8.91 -13.33 -13.90
CA PHE A 470 -9.05 -14.10 -12.66
C PHE A 470 -8.62 -13.28 -11.44
N VAL A 471 -9.04 -13.75 -10.28
CA VAL A 471 -8.56 -13.27 -8.99
C VAL A 471 -7.83 -14.40 -8.28
N PHE A 472 -6.63 -14.12 -7.79
CA PHE A 472 -5.80 -15.03 -7.02
C PHE A 472 -5.55 -14.49 -5.62
N ASN A 473 -5.61 -15.35 -4.62
CA ASN A 473 -5.26 -15.08 -3.23
C ASN A 473 -4.24 -16.09 -2.75
N ALA A 474 -3.05 -15.62 -2.37
CA ALA A 474 -1.97 -16.44 -1.84
C ALA A 474 -2.18 -16.87 -0.39
N SER A 475 -3.06 -16.18 0.33
CA SER A 475 -3.36 -16.42 1.75
C SER A 475 -2.17 -16.27 2.69
N THR A 476 -1.22 -15.41 2.41
CA THR A 476 -0.08 -15.20 3.30
C THR A 476 0.62 -13.86 3.10
N ILE A 477 0.96 -13.21 4.20
CA ILE A 477 1.81 -12.01 4.23
C ILE A 477 3.26 -12.31 3.75
N PHE A 478 3.68 -13.57 3.77
CA PHE A 478 5.06 -13.98 3.50
C PHE A 478 5.34 -14.39 2.05
N TRP A 479 4.39 -14.30 1.13
CA TRP A 479 4.64 -14.74 -0.25
C TRP A 479 5.88 -14.11 -0.88
N CYS A 480 6.09 -12.81 -0.67
CA CYS A 480 7.25 -12.09 -1.20
C CYS A 480 8.59 -12.63 -0.70
N GLN A 481 8.62 -13.23 0.49
CA GLN A 481 9.82 -13.82 1.11
C GLN A 481 10.25 -15.10 0.37
N GLY A 482 9.30 -15.80 -0.25
CA GLY A 482 9.56 -16.94 -1.13
C GLY A 482 10.13 -16.60 -2.50
N LEU A 483 10.15 -15.31 -2.88
CA LEU A 483 10.58 -14.87 -4.21
C LEU A 483 12.04 -14.45 -4.28
N SER A 484 12.51 -13.65 -3.35
CA SER A 484 13.86 -13.10 -3.43
C SER A 484 14.42 -12.68 -2.08
N HIS A 485 15.73 -12.47 -2.06
CA HIS A 485 16.48 -11.95 -0.93
C HIS A 485 17.34 -10.76 -1.41
N PRO A 486 16.77 -9.54 -1.52
CA PRO A 486 17.52 -8.35 -1.94
C PRO A 486 18.72 -8.06 -1.02
N PRO A 487 19.71 -7.29 -1.46
CA PRO A 487 20.85 -6.92 -0.63
C PRO A 487 20.42 -6.30 0.71
N GLY A 488 20.94 -6.83 1.81
CA GLY A 488 20.63 -6.38 3.18
C GLY A 488 19.25 -6.76 3.69
N HIS A 489 18.46 -7.51 2.91
CA HIS A 489 17.16 -7.98 3.37
C HIS A 489 17.32 -8.93 4.56
N MET A 490 16.47 -8.75 5.54
CA MET A 490 16.36 -9.61 6.72
C MET A 490 14.98 -10.25 6.73
N LEU A 491 14.93 -11.57 6.73
CA LEU A 491 13.66 -12.28 6.84
C LEU A 491 12.92 -11.83 8.10
N PRO A 492 11.69 -11.34 7.99
CA PRO A 492 10.95 -10.87 9.14
C PRO A 492 10.63 -12.04 10.07
N TRP A 493 10.82 -11.83 11.36
CA TRP A 493 10.37 -12.75 12.38
C TRP A 493 9.45 -12.02 13.35
N SER A 494 8.22 -12.44 13.40
CA SER A 494 7.20 -11.82 14.23
C SER A 494 6.12 -12.84 14.59
N HIS A 495 5.43 -12.64 15.68
CA HIS A 495 4.25 -13.42 16.07
C HIS A 495 4.45 -14.95 15.96
N TRP A 496 5.62 -15.43 16.41
CA TRP A 496 6.02 -16.85 16.40
C TRP A 496 6.15 -17.50 15.01
N SER A 497 6.28 -16.71 13.96
CA SER A 497 6.47 -17.22 12.62
C SER A 497 7.65 -16.58 11.89
N ARG A 498 8.26 -17.35 11.01
CA ARG A 498 9.36 -16.91 10.16
C ARG A 498 9.25 -17.59 8.81
N PRO A 499 9.36 -16.83 7.70
CA PRO A 499 9.42 -17.44 6.38
C PRO A 499 10.73 -18.21 6.19
N HIS A 500 10.65 -19.21 5.35
CA HIS A 500 11.79 -20.06 4.99
C HIS A 500 12.83 -19.32 4.13
N GLY A 501 12.42 -18.34 3.32
CA GLY A 501 13.24 -17.63 2.36
C GLY A 501 12.91 -18.03 0.92
N PRO A 502 13.72 -17.59 -0.07
CA PRO A 502 13.44 -17.85 -1.48
C PRO A 502 13.32 -19.35 -1.81
N ASP A 503 12.30 -19.68 -2.59
CA ASP A 503 11.95 -21.03 -3.03
C ASP A 503 11.61 -21.03 -4.51
N GLU A 504 12.29 -21.84 -5.32
CA GLU A 504 12.12 -21.89 -6.77
C GLU A 504 10.68 -22.27 -7.17
N ARG A 505 9.99 -23.07 -6.35
CA ARG A 505 8.60 -23.47 -6.59
C ARG A 505 7.66 -22.27 -6.44
N VAL A 506 7.89 -21.41 -5.44
CA VAL A 506 7.14 -20.15 -5.26
C VAL A 506 7.40 -19.19 -6.41
N GLN A 507 8.65 -19.09 -6.87
CA GLN A 507 9.03 -18.29 -8.04
C GLN A 507 8.33 -18.79 -9.29
N GLN A 508 8.33 -20.11 -9.54
CA GLN A 508 7.69 -20.71 -10.71
C GLN A 508 6.17 -20.50 -10.70
N MET A 509 5.50 -20.75 -9.57
CA MET A 509 4.06 -20.45 -9.41
C MET A 509 3.75 -18.98 -9.72
N THR A 510 4.56 -18.06 -9.22
CA THR A 510 4.40 -16.64 -9.46
C THR A 510 4.61 -16.28 -10.95
N HIS A 511 5.60 -16.89 -11.61
CA HIS A 511 5.76 -16.76 -13.06
C HIS A 511 4.53 -17.24 -13.83
N ASN A 512 3.97 -18.39 -13.46
CA ASN A 512 2.78 -18.94 -14.13
C ASN A 512 1.57 -18.03 -13.99
N LEU A 513 1.31 -17.51 -12.78
CA LEU A 513 0.25 -16.56 -12.51
C LEU A 513 0.42 -15.27 -13.34
N LEU A 514 1.59 -14.64 -13.27
CA LEU A 514 1.86 -13.37 -13.95
C LEU A 514 1.86 -13.51 -15.47
N ARG A 515 2.51 -14.54 -16.03
CA ARG A 515 2.51 -14.76 -17.48
C ARG A 515 1.11 -14.94 -18.03
N ARG A 516 0.24 -15.67 -17.33
CA ARG A 516 -1.15 -15.83 -17.74
C ARG A 516 -1.94 -14.52 -17.66
N SER A 517 -1.67 -13.69 -16.67
CA SER A 517 -2.42 -12.46 -16.44
C SER A 517 -2.04 -11.30 -17.37
N ILE A 518 -0.85 -11.34 -17.98
CA ILE A 518 -0.39 -10.28 -18.88
C ILE A 518 -0.49 -10.64 -20.37
N GLN A 519 -0.97 -11.85 -20.70
CA GLN A 519 -1.31 -12.24 -22.07
C GLN A 519 -2.53 -11.47 -22.57
#